data_7dc451f6040dba8b2542d087426e742f
#
_entry.id   7dc451f6040dba8b2542d087426e742f
#
_cell.length_a   1.000
_cell.length_b   1.000
_cell.length_c   1.000
_cell.angle_alpha   90.00
_cell.angle_beta   90.00
_cell.angle_gamma   90.00
#
_symmetry.space_group_name_H-M   'P 1'
#
loop_
_entity.id
_entity.type
_entity.pdbx_description
1 polymer ?
#
loop_
_entity_poly.entity_id
_entity_poly.type
_entity_poly.pdbx_seq_one_letter_code
_entity_poly.pdbx_strand_id
1 'polypeptide(L)'
;MRNRIIAAGVIAASILSYSSSSFAQTKKFPDVPAKHWGEDSIYYLVEKGAVTGNDKGMFEPEKEITRAEAATMMAKILNLRIDTNAKPSFGDSQNQWYTPFIAAVEKAGVVKGKGAGVFDPTGKIDRVSMAAMLVEAYKLEAKVKQPVQTKFADLHDSWGKDKANILVELDISQGVNKTEWLPNKTVTKAEAAKFIAKSDSLKIGNPLVEQVIIIDPGHGGTDPGKATQGLHESDIVLDTSKRLQSLLEKNTPFRAMLTRETDIRLGEKQGEDLKNRVDFAKEHNGDIFVSIHANASQKHDGYGTETFYYKGSEKKELTEREKDSYMLADKIQKRLVKALDTRDRGVKPEDFYVLRENEMPAVLTELAFLDNSTDYEKLASESGRQIAAEAIYAGILDYYEWKGFNVSKSRLTK
;
A
#
# COMPACT_ATOMS: atom_id res chain seq x y z
N MET A 1 39.40 -7.99 66.92
CA MET A 1 39.57 -8.53 65.58
C MET A 1 38.17 -8.89 65.04
N ARG A 2 37.59 -8.04 64.23
CA ARG A 2 36.27 -8.26 63.65
C ARG A 2 36.40 -8.04 62.16
N ASN A 3 36.34 -9.14 61.43
CA ASN A 3 36.30 -9.15 59.96
C ASN A 3 35.00 -8.55 59.46
N ARG A 4 35.08 -7.49 58.65
CA ARG A 4 34.00 -6.98 57.84
C ARG A 4 34.11 -7.57 56.45
N ILE A 5 33.13 -8.40 56.09
CA ILE A 5 32.92 -8.91 54.74
C ILE A 5 32.22 -7.83 53.96
N ILE A 6 32.84 -7.36 52.90
CA ILE A 6 32.23 -6.43 51.94
C ILE A 6 31.53 -7.32 50.89
N ALA A 7 30.19 -7.28 50.88
CA ALA A 7 29.38 -7.90 49.84
C ALA A 7 29.36 -6.99 48.61
N ALA A 8 29.98 -7.43 47.51
CA ALA A 8 29.87 -6.80 46.21
C ALA A 8 28.51 -7.16 45.59
N GLY A 9 27.63 -6.16 45.52
CA GLY A 9 26.39 -6.30 44.82
C GLY A 9 26.60 -6.26 43.29
N VAL A 10 26.34 -7.39 42.64
CA VAL A 10 26.28 -7.48 41.19
C VAL A 10 24.93 -6.92 40.76
N ILE A 11 24.91 -5.72 40.18
CA ILE A 11 23.75 -5.19 39.49
C ILE A 11 23.67 -5.88 38.12
N ALA A 12 22.78 -6.86 38.04
CA ALA A 12 22.37 -7.44 36.77
C ALA A 12 21.57 -6.40 36.00
N ALA A 13 22.20 -5.77 35.03
CA ALA A 13 21.48 -4.97 34.01
C ALA A 13 20.65 -5.93 33.15
N SER A 14 19.36 -6.00 33.42
CA SER A 14 18.39 -6.64 32.53
C SER A 14 18.32 -5.82 31.24
N ILE A 15 19.00 -6.29 30.21
CA ILE A 15 18.78 -5.84 28.84
C ILE A 15 17.40 -6.34 28.44
N LEU A 16 16.40 -5.47 28.56
CA LEU A 16 15.12 -5.63 27.92
C LEU A 16 15.38 -5.52 26.41
N SER A 17 15.55 -6.66 25.77
CA SER A 17 15.45 -6.79 24.32
C SER A 17 14.02 -6.42 23.95
N TYR A 18 13.80 -5.18 23.55
CA TYR A 18 12.62 -4.82 22.79
C TYR A 18 12.70 -5.60 21.48
N SER A 19 11.99 -6.71 21.43
CA SER A 19 11.64 -7.33 20.16
C SER A 19 10.77 -6.33 19.41
N SER A 20 11.39 -5.56 18.51
CA SER A 20 10.70 -4.89 17.44
C SER A 20 9.82 -5.94 16.77
N SER A 21 8.51 -5.85 16.98
CA SER A 21 7.53 -6.55 16.15
C SER A 21 7.70 -5.97 14.74
N SER A 22 8.62 -6.58 13.99
CA SER A 22 8.70 -6.40 12.56
C SER A 22 7.34 -6.80 12.00
N PHE A 23 6.55 -5.83 11.58
CA PHE A 23 5.53 -6.07 10.58
C PHE A 23 6.25 -6.72 9.40
N ALA A 24 5.83 -7.92 9.05
CA ALA A 24 6.55 -8.86 8.26
C ALA A 24 7.18 -8.19 7.03
N GLN A 25 8.48 -8.13 7.00
CA GLN A 25 9.24 -8.28 5.78
C GLN A 25 8.51 -9.38 5.00
N THR A 26 7.91 -9.06 3.85
CA THR A 26 7.11 -10.01 3.07
C THR A 26 7.94 -11.27 2.95
N LYS A 27 7.53 -12.32 3.67
CA LYS A 27 8.30 -13.56 3.77
C LYS A 27 8.46 -14.08 2.36
N LYS A 28 9.65 -13.94 1.80
CA LYS A 28 9.90 -14.40 0.42
C LYS A 28 9.73 -15.91 0.42
N PHE A 29 8.96 -16.39 -0.55
CA PHE A 29 8.76 -17.83 -0.74
C PHE A 29 10.04 -18.45 -1.32
N PRO A 30 10.60 -19.50 -0.70
CA PRO A 30 11.82 -20.14 -1.20
C PRO A 30 11.72 -20.66 -2.64
N ASP A 31 10.51 -21.02 -3.06
CA ASP A 31 10.19 -21.55 -4.39
C ASP A 31 9.78 -20.47 -5.41
N VAL A 32 9.87 -19.19 -5.02
CA VAL A 32 9.75 -18.04 -5.92
C VAL A 32 11.08 -17.29 -5.93
N PRO A 33 12.08 -17.73 -6.71
CA PRO A 33 13.38 -17.10 -6.75
C PRO A 33 13.29 -15.68 -7.34
N ALA A 34 14.26 -14.85 -7.01
CA ALA A 34 14.41 -13.53 -7.61
C ALA A 34 14.46 -13.64 -9.15
N LYS A 35 13.71 -12.79 -9.85
CA LYS A 35 13.49 -12.81 -11.30
C LYS A 35 12.58 -13.94 -11.81
N HIS A 36 11.88 -14.66 -10.94
CA HIS A 36 10.79 -15.51 -11.39
C HIS A 36 9.78 -14.66 -12.17
N TRP A 37 9.31 -15.13 -13.32
CA TRP A 37 8.42 -14.37 -14.22
C TRP A 37 7.12 -13.88 -13.55
N GLY A 38 6.66 -14.53 -12.50
CA GLY A 38 5.49 -14.19 -11.70
C GLY A 38 5.80 -13.46 -10.39
N GLU A 39 7.08 -13.16 -10.08
CA GLU A 39 7.51 -12.61 -8.77
C GLU A 39 6.68 -11.39 -8.37
N ASP A 40 6.65 -10.35 -9.20
CA ASP A 40 5.95 -9.11 -8.90
C ASP A 40 4.45 -9.32 -8.66
N SER A 41 3.82 -10.16 -9.48
CA SER A 41 2.38 -10.46 -9.37
C SER A 41 2.06 -11.28 -8.13
N ILE A 42 2.92 -12.24 -7.78
CA ILE A 42 2.76 -13.05 -6.57
C ILE A 42 2.84 -12.18 -5.34
N TYR A 43 3.90 -11.35 -5.22
CA TYR A 43 4.06 -10.48 -4.05
C TYR A 43 3.04 -9.34 -4.01
N TYR A 44 2.54 -8.87 -5.14
CA TYR A 44 1.38 -7.98 -5.20
C TYR A 44 0.15 -8.60 -4.50
N LEU A 45 -0.19 -9.87 -4.82
CA LEU A 45 -1.31 -10.55 -4.19
C LEU A 45 -1.05 -10.87 -2.71
N VAL A 46 0.19 -11.12 -2.33
CA VAL A 46 0.59 -11.29 -0.92
C VAL A 46 0.38 -10.00 -0.14
N GLU A 47 0.83 -8.87 -0.66
CA GLU A 47 0.64 -7.54 -0.05
C GLU A 47 -0.86 -7.21 0.13
N LYS A 48 -1.68 -7.60 -0.84
CA LYS A 48 -3.15 -7.46 -0.78
C LYS A 48 -3.85 -8.52 0.11
N GLY A 49 -3.11 -9.44 0.72
CA GLY A 49 -3.68 -10.51 1.53
C GLY A 49 -4.51 -11.55 0.75
N ALA A 50 -4.44 -11.49 -0.60
CA ALA A 50 -5.22 -12.37 -1.46
C ALA A 50 -4.66 -13.80 -1.53
N VAL A 51 -3.35 -13.96 -1.33
CA VAL A 51 -2.68 -15.26 -1.31
C VAL A 51 -1.73 -15.36 -0.12
N THR A 52 -1.53 -16.60 0.36
CA THR A 52 -0.53 -16.96 1.37
C THR A 52 0.23 -18.19 0.88
N GLY A 53 1.39 -18.46 1.48
CA GLY A 53 2.07 -19.74 1.30
C GLY A 53 1.33 -20.88 2.01
N ASN A 54 1.78 -22.10 1.73
CA ASN A 54 1.34 -23.29 2.45
C ASN A 54 2.04 -23.37 3.85
N ASP A 55 1.70 -24.40 4.64
CA ASP A 55 2.25 -24.62 5.98
C ASP A 55 3.78 -24.80 6.00
N LYS A 56 4.38 -25.15 4.87
CA LYS A 56 5.84 -25.23 4.69
C LYS A 56 6.46 -23.90 4.25
N GLY A 57 5.67 -22.85 4.10
CA GLY A 57 6.11 -21.54 3.67
C GLY A 57 6.44 -21.47 2.17
N MET A 58 5.93 -22.38 1.36
CA MET A 58 6.09 -22.42 -0.11
C MET A 58 4.87 -21.80 -0.80
N PHE A 59 5.08 -21.15 -1.93
CA PHE A 59 4.00 -20.63 -2.76
C PHE A 59 3.42 -21.68 -3.71
N GLU A 60 4.22 -22.58 -4.22
CA GLU A 60 3.89 -23.60 -5.22
C GLU A 60 3.47 -22.99 -6.58
N PRO A 61 4.34 -22.18 -7.25
CA PRO A 61 3.97 -21.39 -8.42
C PRO A 61 3.43 -22.21 -9.58
N GLU A 62 3.95 -23.42 -9.81
CA GLU A 62 3.56 -24.31 -10.91
C GLU A 62 2.38 -25.23 -10.57
N LYS A 63 1.86 -25.18 -9.36
CA LYS A 63 0.70 -25.98 -8.96
C LYS A 63 -0.55 -25.47 -9.64
N GLU A 64 -1.28 -26.34 -10.30
CA GLU A 64 -2.61 -26.05 -10.85
C GLU A 64 -3.61 -25.78 -9.73
N ILE A 65 -4.33 -24.67 -9.82
CA ILE A 65 -5.31 -24.27 -8.79
C ILE A 65 -6.70 -24.81 -9.09
N THR A 66 -7.44 -25.04 -8.01
CA THR A 66 -8.86 -25.41 -8.10
C THR A 66 -9.73 -24.17 -8.32
N ARG A 67 -10.96 -24.39 -8.76
CA ARG A 67 -11.97 -23.34 -8.90
C ARG A 67 -12.29 -22.68 -7.55
N ALA A 68 -12.26 -23.43 -6.45
CA ALA A 68 -12.44 -22.89 -5.10
C ALA A 68 -11.26 -22.02 -4.68
N GLU A 69 -10.00 -22.41 -5.00
CA GLU A 69 -8.82 -21.58 -4.73
C GLU A 69 -8.89 -20.27 -5.54
N ALA A 70 -9.25 -20.33 -6.84
CA ALA A 70 -9.44 -19.11 -7.65
C ALA A 70 -10.55 -18.21 -7.09
N ALA A 71 -11.69 -18.75 -6.71
CA ALA A 71 -12.78 -17.98 -6.08
C ALA A 71 -12.34 -17.31 -4.78
N THR A 72 -11.54 -18.02 -3.96
CA THR A 72 -10.98 -17.47 -2.71
C THR A 72 -10.00 -16.33 -2.98
N MET A 73 -9.11 -16.49 -3.97
CA MET A 73 -8.20 -15.41 -4.39
C MET A 73 -8.98 -14.17 -4.84
N MET A 74 -10.04 -14.38 -5.65
CA MET A 74 -10.90 -13.30 -6.13
C MET A 74 -11.67 -12.61 -5.00
N ALA A 75 -12.26 -13.36 -4.07
CA ALA A 75 -12.98 -12.78 -2.93
C ALA A 75 -12.07 -11.87 -2.09
N LYS A 76 -10.83 -12.30 -1.87
CA LYS A 76 -9.84 -11.56 -1.08
C LYS A 76 -9.31 -10.34 -1.81
N ILE A 77 -8.90 -10.45 -3.09
CA ILE A 77 -8.36 -9.31 -3.85
C ILE A 77 -9.41 -8.22 -4.09
N LEU A 78 -10.68 -8.60 -4.22
CA LEU A 78 -11.81 -7.69 -4.35
C LEU A 78 -12.26 -7.11 -3.01
N ASN A 79 -11.64 -7.55 -1.90
CA ASN A 79 -12.01 -7.16 -0.53
C ASN A 79 -13.51 -7.35 -0.24
N LEU A 80 -14.07 -8.48 -0.69
CA LEU A 80 -15.47 -8.79 -0.46
C LEU A 80 -15.72 -9.12 1.02
N ARG A 81 -16.87 -8.65 1.54
CA ARG A 81 -17.30 -9.04 2.88
C ARG A 81 -17.59 -10.54 2.92
N ILE A 82 -16.86 -11.27 3.75
CA ILE A 82 -17.03 -12.70 3.94
C ILE A 82 -17.95 -12.93 5.15
N ASP A 83 -19.15 -13.46 4.87
CA ASP A 83 -20.06 -13.95 5.89
C ASP A 83 -19.83 -15.47 6.04
N THR A 84 -19.30 -15.88 7.18
CA THR A 84 -18.95 -17.29 7.47
C THR A 84 -20.16 -18.21 7.48
N ASN A 85 -21.38 -17.67 7.63
CA ASN A 85 -22.64 -18.42 7.62
C ASN A 85 -23.30 -18.43 6.22
N ALA A 86 -22.80 -17.62 5.28
CA ALA A 86 -23.37 -17.58 3.94
C ALA A 86 -23.11 -18.87 3.17
N LYS A 87 -24.13 -19.30 2.42
CA LYS A 87 -24.06 -20.48 1.55
C LYS A 87 -24.33 -20.05 0.11
N PRO A 88 -23.51 -20.53 -0.85
CA PRO A 88 -23.80 -20.32 -2.27
C PRO A 88 -24.99 -21.15 -2.72
N SER A 89 -25.56 -20.80 -3.86
CA SER A 89 -26.66 -21.57 -4.48
C SER A 89 -26.20 -22.94 -5.01
N PHE A 90 -24.88 -23.17 -5.08
CA PHE A 90 -24.30 -24.41 -5.60
C PHE A 90 -24.32 -25.54 -4.57
N GLY A 91 -25.01 -26.66 -4.90
CA GLY A 91 -25.18 -27.79 -3.98
C GLY A 91 -23.89 -28.50 -3.61
N ASP A 92 -22.90 -28.51 -4.53
CA ASP A 92 -21.58 -29.14 -4.36
C ASP A 92 -20.56 -28.29 -3.59
N SER A 93 -20.95 -27.09 -3.17
CA SER A 93 -20.06 -26.14 -2.52
C SER A 93 -20.44 -25.82 -1.06
N GLN A 94 -21.13 -26.75 -0.40
CA GLN A 94 -21.64 -26.59 0.95
C GLN A 94 -20.69 -27.14 2.00
N ASN A 95 -20.70 -26.53 3.21
CA ASN A 95 -20.03 -27.03 4.42
C ASN A 95 -18.52 -27.32 4.29
N GLN A 96 -17.82 -26.54 3.47
CA GLN A 96 -16.39 -26.63 3.25
C GLN A 96 -15.71 -25.30 3.60
N TRP A 97 -14.38 -25.30 3.73
CA TRP A 97 -13.62 -24.10 4.05
C TRP A 97 -13.81 -22.96 3.01
N TYR A 98 -14.09 -23.31 1.77
CA TYR A 98 -14.29 -22.36 0.67
C TYR A 98 -15.74 -21.86 0.52
N THR A 99 -16.70 -22.50 1.21
CA THR A 99 -18.14 -22.16 1.12
C THR A 99 -18.42 -20.66 1.21
N PRO A 100 -17.94 -19.92 2.25
CA PRO A 100 -18.24 -18.50 2.39
C PRO A 100 -17.60 -17.63 1.31
N PHE A 101 -16.45 -18.06 0.77
CA PHE A 101 -15.78 -17.34 -0.32
C PHE A 101 -16.53 -17.50 -1.65
N ILE A 102 -17.00 -18.72 -1.96
CA ILE A 102 -17.81 -18.96 -3.15
C ILE A 102 -19.13 -18.19 -3.05
N ALA A 103 -19.79 -18.17 -1.88
CA ALA A 103 -20.99 -17.37 -1.67
C ALA A 103 -20.75 -15.86 -1.91
N ALA A 104 -19.61 -15.35 -1.44
CA ALA A 104 -19.24 -13.94 -1.63
C ALA A 104 -19.03 -13.57 -3.11
N VAL A 105 -18.29 -14.39 -3.88
CA VAL A 105 -18.05 -14.12 -5.32
C VAL A 105 -19.29 -14.38 -6.17
N GLU A 106 -20.15 -15.31 -5.79
CA GLU A 106 -21.47 -15.50 -6.43
C GLU A 106 -22.36 -14.26 -6.22
N LYS A 107 -22.50 -13.82 -4.96
CA LYS A 107 -23.28 -12.60 -4.61
C LYS A 107 -22.76 -11.36 -5.33
N ALA A 108 -21.44 -11.28 -5.55
CA ALA A 108 -20.81 -10.20 -6.31
C ALA A 108 -20.96 -10.34 -7.84
N GLY A 109 -21.57 -11.42 -8.32
CA GLY A 109 -21.74 -11.70 -9.75
C GLY A 109 -20.46 -12.08 -10.49
N VAL A 110 -19.41 -12.46 -9.76
CA VAL A 110 -18.09 -12.85 -10.31
C VAL A 110 -18.11 -14.26 -10.89
N VAL A 111 -18.95 -15.13 -10.34
CA VAL A 111 -19.08 -16.52 -10.78
C VAL A 111 -20.55 -16.91 -10.98
N LYS A 112 -20.81 -17.80 -11.96
CA LYS A 112 -22.15 -18.30 -12.31
C LYS A 112 -22.27 -19.84 -12.24
N GLY A 113 -21.22 -20.55 -11.82
CA GLY A 113 -21.20 -22.01 -11.83
C GLY A 113 -21.11 -22.62 -13.24
N LYS A 114 -21.28 -23.94 -13.32
CA LYS A 114 -21.26 -24.75 -14.55
C LYS A 114 -22.67 -25.11 -15.05
N GLY A 115 -23.71 -24.58 -14.42
CA GLY A 115 -25.10 -24.95 -14.65
C GLY A 115 -25.61 -25.98 -13.65
N ALA A 116 -26.95 -26.19 -13.63
CA ALA A 116 -27.64 -27.15 -12.77
C ALA A 116 -27.25 -27.09 -11.24
N GLY A 117 -26.89 -25.90 -10.73
CA GLY A 117 -26.48 -25.73 -9.33
C GLY A 117 -25.11 -26.33 -8.97
N VAL A 118 -24.26 -26.53 -9.97
CA VAL A 118 -22.88 -27.09 -9.82
C VAL A 118 -21.84 -25.99 -10.00
N PHE A 119 -20.92 -25.89 -9.05
CA PHE A 119 -19.75 -25.02 -9.13
C PHE A 119 -18.47 -25.78 -9.52
N ASP A 120 -18.37 -27.04 -9.11
CA ASP A 120 -17.19 -27.90 -9.25
C ASP A 120 -15.95 -27.32 -8.50
N PRO A 121 -16.05 -27.16 -7.14
CA PRO A 121 -15.03 -26.44 -6.36
C PRO A 121 -13.66 -27.11 -6.38
N THR A 122 -13.60 -28.43 -6.48
CA THR A 122 -12.34 -29.22 -6.49
C THR A 122 -11.75 -29.41 -7.88
N GLY A 123 -12.55 -29.18 -8.93
CA GLY A 123 -12.07 -29.20 -10.31
C GLY A 123 -11.04 -28.11 -10.56
N LYS A 124 -10.07 -28.38 -11.44
CA LYS A 124 -9.09 -27.38 -11.85
C LYS A 124 -9.74 -26.29 -12.68
N ILE A 125 -9.33 -25.03 -12.45
CA ILE A 125 -9.82 -23.94 -13.29
C ILE A 125 -9.01 -23.88 -14.59
N ASP A 126 -9.70 -23.76 -15.70
CA ASP A 126 -9.10 -23.53 -17.00
C ASP A 126 -8.98 -22.03 -17.33
N ARG A 127 -8.20 -21.72 -18.37
CA ARG A 127 -7.90 -20.34 -18.76
C ARG A 127 -9.16 -19.57 -19.15
N VAL A 128 -10.11 -20.20 -19.87
CA VAL A 128 -11.35 -19.52 -20.29
C VAL A 128 -12.29 -19.27 -19.12
N SER A 129 -12.38 -20.17 -18.15
CA SER A 129 -13.13 -19.95 -16.92
C SER A 129 -12.53 -18.83 -16.07
N MET A 130 -11.19 -18.78 -15.97
CA MET A 130 -10.48 -17.70 -15.30
C MET A 130 -10.72 -16.36 -16.01
N ALA A 131 -10.70 -16.33 -17.34
CA ALA A 131 -11.01 -15.13 -18.12
C ALA A 131 -12.43 -14.62 -17.84
N ALA A 132 -13.42 -15.51 -17.84
CA ALA A 132 -14.80 -15.14 -17.52
C ALA A 132 -14.91 -14.53 -16.13
N MET A 133 -14.27 -15.14 -15.12
CA MET A 133 -14.26 -14.63 -13.73
C MET A 133 -13.66 -13.23 -13.66
N LEU A 134 -12.55 -12.97 -14.32
CA LEU A 134 -11.85 -11.68 -14.33
C LEU A 134 -12.66 -10.60 -15.05
N VAL A 135 -13.24 -10.90 -16.21
CA VAL A 135 -14.05 -9.94 -16.96
C VAL A 135 -15.27 -9.52 -16.17
N GLU A 136 -15.95 -10.44 -15.50
CA GLU A 136 -17.10 -10.10 -14.64
C GLU A 136 -16.67 -9.32 -13.40
N ALA A 137 -15.58 -9.72 -12.73
CA ALA A 137 -15.10 -9.07 -11.51
C ALA A 137 -14.69 -7.61 -11.73
N TYR A 138 -14.00 -7.33 -12.83
CA TYR A 138 -13.40 -6.03 -13.11
C TYR A 138 -14.16 -5.22 -14.18
N LYS A 139 -15.29 -5.73 -14.66
CA LYS A 139 -16.10 -5.12 -15.72
C LYS A 139 -15.26 -4.74 -16.95
N LEU A 140 -14.38 -5.67 -17.38
CA LEU A 140 -13.39 -5.39 -18.40
C LEU A 140 -13.98 -5.17 -19.80
N GLU A 141 -15.21 -5.58 -20.06
CA GLU A 141 -15.91 -5.32 -21.32
C GLU A 141 -16.00 -3.83 -21.64
N ALA A 142 -16.20 -3.00 -20.60
CA ALA A 142 -16.31 -1.55 -20.74
C ALA A 142 -14.98 -0.87 -21.12
N LYS A 143 -13.86 -1.61 -21.07
CA LYS A 143 -12.51 -1.09 -21.34
C LYS A 143 -12.01 -1.33 -22.75
N VAL A 144 -12.73 -2.08 -23.53
CA VAL A 144 -12.37 -2.45 -24.91
C VAL A 144 -13.43 -1.97 -25.90
N LYS A 145 -13.00 -1.65 -27.12
CA LYS A 145 -13.93 -1.33 -28.21
C LYS A 145 -14.54 -2.65 -28.70
N GLN A 146 -15.85 -2.69 -28.77
CA GLN A 146 -16.57 -3.86 -29.27
C GLN A 146 -16.86 -3.76 -30.79
N PRO A 147 -16.90 -4.87 -31.53
CA PRO A 147 -16.54 -6.23 -31.10
C PRO A 147 -15.03 -6.45 -31.05
N VAL A 148 -14.56 -7.25 -30.05
CA VAL A 148 -13.14 -7.62 -29.94
C VAL A 148 -12.84 -8.75 -30.94
N GLN A 149 -11.79 -8.55 -31.74
CA GLN A 149 -11.42 -9.54 -32.76
C GLN A 149 -10.70 -10.75 -32.16
N THR A 150 -11.03 -11.92 -32.65
CA THR A 150 -10.37 -13.16 -32.26
C THR A 150 -9.03 -13.29 -32.99
N LYS A 151 -7.92 -13.31 -32.21
CA LYS A 151 -6.54 -13.41 -32.71
C LYS A 151 -6.04 -14.86 -32.78
N PHE A 152 -6.69 -15.81 -32.09
CA PHE A 152 -6.26 -17.19 -31.90
C PHE A 152 -7.29 -18.15 -32.47
N ALA A 153 -6.83 -19.10 -33.28
CA ALA A 153 -7.71 -20.03 -33.99
C ALA A 153 -8.49 -20.94 -33.03
N ASP A 154 -7.89 -21.37 -31.96
CA ASP A 154 -8.50 -22.25 -30.96
C ASP A 154 -9.54 -21.56 -30.03
N LEU A 155 -9.74 -20.25 -30.21
CA LEU A 155 -10.82 -19.51 -29.52
C LEU A 155 -12.13 -19.45 -30.33
N HIS A 156 -12.13 -19.78 -31.64
CA HIS A 156 -13.31 -19.63 -32.49
C HIS A 156 -14.56 -20.33 -31.96
N ASP A 157 -14.38 -21.55 -31.46
CA ASP A 157 -15.47 -22.40 -30.95
C ASP A 157 -15.52 -22.44 -29.41
N SER A 158 -14.71 -21.63 -28.74
CA SER A 158 -14.70 -21.59 -27.29
C SER A 158 -15.92 -20.82 -26.75
N TRP A 159 -16.60 -21.38 -25.75
CA TRP A 159 -17.75 -20.75 -25.09
C TRP A 159 -17.45 -19.36 -24.52
N GLY A 160 -16.21 -19.15 -24.08
CA GLY A 160 -15.77 -17.88 -23.49
C GLY A 160 -14.84 -17.09 -24.41
N LYS A 161 -14.96 -17.28 -25.74
CA LYS A 161 -14.18 -16.57 -26.75
C LYS A 161 -14.06 -15.08 -26.51
N ASP A 162 -15.19 -14.41 -26.27
CA ASP A 162 -15.23 -12.96 -26.10
C ASP A 162 -14.48 -12.55 -24.82
N LYS A 163 -14.62 -13.33 -23.74
CA LYS A 163 -13.91 -13.07 -22.47
C LYS A 163 -12.38 -13.25 -22.62
N ALA A 164 -11.96 -14.29 -23.32
CA ALA A 164 -10.55 -14.52 -23.64
C ALA A 164 -9.97 -13.40 -24.51
N ASN A 165 -10.68 -12.97 -25.55
CA ASN A 165 -10.26 -11.87 -26.43
C ASN A 165 -10.14 -10.54 -25.69
N ILE A 166 -11.01 -10.25 -24.73
CA ILE A 166 -10.91 -9.06 -23.84
C ILE A 166 -9.60 -9.09 -23.06
N LEU A 167 -9.23 -10.24 -22.48
CA LEU A 167 -7.97 -10.37 -21.75
C LEU A 167 -6.75 -10.17 -22.65
N VAL A 168 -6.84 -10.65 -23.91
CA VAL A 168 -5.78 -10.48 -24.92
C VAL A 168 -5.64 -9.01 -25.31
N GLU A 169 -6.73 -8.33 -25.58
CA GLU A 169 -6.76 -6.91 -25.97
C GLU A 169 -6.20 -6.01 -24.87
N LEU A 170 -6.48 -6.35 -23.61
CA LEU A 170 -6.01 -5.60 -22.42
C LEU A 170 -4.63 -6.05 -21.92
N ASP A 171 -3.92 -6.90 -22.68
CA ASP A 171 -2.61 -7.47 -22.29
C ASP A 171 -2.59 -8.19 -20.93
N ILE A 172 -3.74 -8.68 -20.46
CA ILE A 172 -3.83 -9.47 -19.22
C ILE A 172 -3.29 -10.87 -19.46
N SER A 173 -3.69 -11.49 -20.57
CA SER A 173 -3.32 -12.83 -20.94
C SER A 173 -2.96 -12.89 -22.42
N GLN A 174 -1.81 -13.43 -22.75
CA GLN A 174 -1.37 -13.65 -24.13
C GLN A 174 -1.54 -15.11 -24.53
N GLY A 175 -1.41 -15.39 -25.83
CA GLY A 175 -1.33 -16.76 -26.33
C GLY A 175 -0.10 -17.50 -25.77
N VAL A 176 -0.15 -18.81 -25.82
CA VAL A 176 1.02 -19.64 -25.50
C VAL A 176 2.01 -19.66 -26.67
N ASN A 177 1.50 -19.37 -27.86
CA ASN A 177 2.27 -19.14 -29.10
C ASN A 177 1.51 -18.14 -29.98
N LYS A 178 1.90 -17.99 -31.26
CA LYS A 178 1.30 -17.02 -32.18
C LYS A 178 -0.13 -17.38 -32.63
N THR A 179 -0.52 -18.65 -32.54
CA THR A 179 -1.78 -19.18 -33.09
C THR A 179 -2.73 -19.76 -32.05
N GLU A 180 -2.26 -20.03 -30.83
CA GLU A 180 -3.00 -20.75 -29.81
C GLU A 180 -3.01 -20.00 -28.49
N TRP A 181 -4.20 -19.93 -27.88
CA TRP A 181 -4.41 -19.34 -26.53
C TRP A 181 -4.60 -20.44 -25.48
N LEU A 182 -5.04 -21.64 -25.89
CA LEU A 182 -5.32 -22.82 -25.07
C LEU A 182 -6.42 -22.58 -24.03
N PRO A 183 -7.69 -22.36 -24.44
CA PRO A 183 -8.80 -22.04 -23.54
C PRO A 183 -9.04 -23.07 -22.42
N ASN A 184 -8.84 -24.37 -22.74
CA ASN A 184 -9.07 -25.47 -21.81
C ASN A 184 -7.83 -25.88 -21.01
N LYS A 185 -6.67 -25.21 -21.20
CA LYS A 185 -5.49 -25.44 -20.36
C LYS A 185 -5.76 -24.99 -18.92
N THR A 186 -5.43 -25.84 -17.97
CA THR A 186 -5.49 -25.52 -16.53
C THR A 186 -4.53 -24.38 -16.17
N VAL A 187 -4.91 -23.59 -15.18
CA VAL A 187 -4.16 -22.41 -14.73
C VAL A 187 -3.32 -22.75 -13.52
N THR A 188 -2.02 -22.41 -13.57
CA THR A 188 -1.14 -22.53 -12.41
C THR A 188 -1.35 -21.39 -11.42
N LYS A 189 -0.88 -21.55 -10.18
CA LYS A 189 -0.99 -20.55 -9.14
C LYS A 189 -0.29 -19.24 -9.50
N ALA A 190 0.86 -19.32 -10.19
CA ALA A 190 1.58 -18.15 -10.68
C ALA A 190 0.86 -17.48 -11.87
N GLU A 191 0.30 -18.26 -12.81
CA GLU A 191 -0.51 -17.73 -13.91
C GLU A 191 -1.74 -16.98 -13.37
N ALA A 192 -2.45 -17.59 -12.40
CA ALA A 192 -3.60 -16.93 -11.75
C ALA A 192 -3.18 -15.62 -11.06
N ALA A 193 -2.06 -15.63 -10.33
CA ALA A 193 -1.56 -14.43 -9.69
C ALA A 193 -1.29 -13.32 -10.72
N LYS A 194 -0.67 -13.64 -11.86
CA LYS A 194 -0.39 -12.68 -12.93
C LYS A 194 -1.67 -12.13 -13.55
N PHE A 195 -2.64 -13.00 -13.87
CA PHE A 195 -3.91 -12.57 -14.47
C PHE A 195 -4.70 -11.65 -13.52
N ILE A 196 -4.80 -12.03 -12.24
CA ILE A 196 -5.47 -11.24 -11.22
C ILE A 196 -4.77 -9.89 -11.02
N ALA A 197 -3.44 -9.87 -10.83
CA ALA A 197 -2.68 -8.64 -10.62
C ALA A 197 -2.82 -7.67 -11.79
N LYS A 198 -2.69 -8.16 -13.04
CA LYS A 198 -2.91 -7.35 -14.25
C LYS A 198 -4.35 -6.83 -14.34
N SER A 199 -5.35 -7.66 -14.06
CA SER A 199 -6.75 -7.23 -14.06
C SER A 199 -7.03 -6.20 -12.97
N ASP A 200 -6.48 -6.39 -11.78
CA ASP A 200 -6.64 -5.47 -10.66
C ASP A 200 -5.98 -4.10 -10.94
N SER A 201 -4.85 -4.08 -11.64
CA SER A 201 -4.21 -2.84 -12.09
C SER A 201 -5.05 -2.05 -13.10
N LEU A 202 -5.96 -2.73 -13.81
CA LEU A 202 -6.94 -2.11 -14.71
C LEU A 202 -8.25 -1.75 -13.99
N LYS A 203 -8.35 -2.01 -12.70
CA LYS A 203 -9.51 -1.58 -11.92
C LYS A 203 -9.77 -0.11 -12.20
N ILE A 204 -10.96 0.21 -12.68
CA ILE A 204 -11.42 1.59 -12.61
C ILE A 204 -11.72 1.78 -11.14
N GLY A 205 -10.73 2.23 -10.37
CA GLY A 205 -10.97 2.78 -9.05
C GLY A 205 -12.00 3.88 -9.21
N ASN A 206 -12.71 4.22 -8.16
CA ASN A 206 -13.51 5.42 -8.13
C ASN A 206 -12.68 6.57 -8.72
N PRO A 207 -13.27 7.45 -9.55
CA PRO A 207 -12.52 8.60 -10.03
C PRO A 207 -11.92 9.30 -8.82
N LEU A 208 -10.68 9.75 -8.97
CA LEU A 208 -10.07 10.59 -7.96
C LEU A 208 -10.92 11.85 -7.84
N VAL A 209 -11.48 12.10 -6.67
CA VAL A 209 -12.32 13.27 -6.36
C VAL A 209 -11.53 14.26 -5.53
N GLU A 210 -12.05 15.46 -5.39
CA GLU A 210 -11.46 16.47 -4.51
C GLU A 210 -11.27 15.90 -3.10
N GLN A 211 -10.07 16.05 -2.58
CA GLN A 211 -9.68 15.74 -1.21
C GLN A 211 -8.88 16.92 -0.67
N VAL A 212 -9.03 17.21 0.60
CA VAL A 212 -8.26 18.27 1.27
C VAL A 212 -7.02 17.66 1.92
N ILE A 213 -5.86 17.95 1.35
CA ILE A 213 -4.58 17.47 1.84
C ILE A 213 -3.94 18.56 2.69
N ILE A 214 -3.87 18.36 4.00
CA ILE A 214 -3.16 19.29 4.90
C ILE A 214 -1.69 18.89 4.93
N ILE A 215 -0.85 19.83 4.50
CA ILE A 215 0.60 19.72 4.54
C ILE A 215 1.09 20.60 5.68
N ASP A 216 1.84 20.03 6.60
CA ASP A 216 2.34 20.73 7.79
C ASP A 216 3.87 20.84 7.75
N PRO A 217 4.43 21.96 7.25
CA PRO A 217 5.87 22.20 7.37
C PRO A 217 6.22 22.39 8.86
N GLY A 218 7.03 21.47 9.42
CA GLY A 218 7.45 21.55 10.81
C GLY A 218 8.17 22.85 11.15
N HIS A 219 8.21 23.20 12.43
CA HIS A 219 8.91 24.40 12.92
C HIS A 219 8.44 25.72 12.30
N GLY A 220 9.29 26.76 12.34
CA GLY A 220 9.08 28.08 11.70
C GLY A 220 9.30 29.26 12.63
N GLY A 221 9.71 30.40 12.08
CA GLY A 221 9.96 31.65 12.80
C GLY A 221 11.00 31.50 13.90
N THR A 222 10.59 31.68 15.16
CA THR A 222 11.49 31.56 16.32
C THR A 222 11.91 30.12 16.66
N ASP A 223 11.34 29.14 15.99
CA ASP A 223 11.71 27.73 16.10
C ASP A 223 12.31 27.25 14.76
N PRO A 224 13.62 27.36 14.56
CA PRO A 224 14.24 26.97 13.29
C PRO A 224 14.34 25.45 13.10
N GLY A 225 13.98 24.65 14.12
CA GLY A 225 14.30 23.22 14.14
C GLY A 225 15.81 22.99 14.20
N LYS A 226 16.30 21.94 13.55
CA LYS A 226 17.74 21.69 13.44
C LYS A 226 18.39 22.71 12.52
N ALA A 227 19.44 23.38 13.02
CA ALA A 227 20.32 24.23 12.22
C ALA A 227 21.63 23.49 11.90
N THR A 228 22.05 23.51 10.64
CA THR A 228 23.29 22.92 10.20
C THR A 228 23.82 23.59 8.93
N GLN A 229 25.11 23.89 8.88
CA GLN A 229 25.81 24.46 7.72
C GLN A 229 25.09 25.67 7.03
N GLY A 230 24.42 26.50 7.85
CA GLY A 230 23.70 27.67 7.34
C GLY A 230 22.29 27.44 6.81
N LEU A 231 21.77 26.21 6.89
CA LEU A 231 20.38 25.89 6.60
C LEU A 231 19.65 25.51 7.89
N HIS A 232 18.38 25.88 7.97
CA HIS A 232 17.48 25.48 9.03
C HIS A 232 16.50 24.41 8.53
N GLU A 233 16.12 23.51 9.43
CA GLU A 233 15.10 22.52 9.15
C GLU A 233 13.82 23.20 8.65
N SER A 234 13.39 24.28 9.32
CA SER A 234 12.20 25.06 8.96
C SER A 234 12.18 25.51 7.49
N ASP A 235 13.34 25.87 6.91
CA ASP A 235 13.47 26.29 5.50
C ASP A 235 13.34 25.09 4.56
N ILE A 236 14.04 24.00 4.87
CA ILE A 236 14.06 22.76 4.06
C ILE A 236 12.64 22.17 3.97
N VAL A 237 11.95 22.07 5.09
CA VAL A 237 10.62 21.46 5.12
C VAL A 237 9.56 22.36 4.50
N LEU A 238 9.70 23.69 4.61
CA LEU A 238 8.81 24.64 3.96
C LEU A 238 8.95 24.59 2.43
N ASP A 239 10.19 24.57 1.91
CA ASP A 239 10.42 24.44 0.47
C ASP A 239 9.92 23.10 -0.08
N THR A 240 10.18 22.00 0.63
CA THR A 240 9.67 20.67 0.27
C THR A 240 8.13 20.66 0.25
N SER A 241 7.49 21.26 1.25
CA SER A 241 6.03 21.34 1.37
C SER A 241 5.38 22.15 0.25
N LYS A 242 5.97 23.26 -0.14
CA LYS A 242 5.49 24.08 -1.28
C LYS A 242 5.60 23.35 -2.61
N ARG A 243 6.68 22.59 -2.81
CA ARG A 243 6.85 21.72 -3.99
C ARG A 243 5.78 20.63 -4.00
N LEU A 244 5.50 19.99 -2.86
CA LEU A 244 4.45 19.00 -2.72
C LEU A 244 3.06 19.58 -3.02
N GLN A 245 2.73 20.76 -2.45
CA GLN A 245 1.49 21.48 -2.74
C GLN A 245 1.31 21.68 -4.24
N SER A 246 2.34 22.24 -4.91
CA SER A 246 2.32 22.48 -6.35
C SER A 246 2.11 21.18 -7.17
N LEU A 247 2.70 20.06 -6.75
CA LEU A 247 2.51 18.77 -7.42
C LEU A 247 1.07 18.25 -7.27
N LEU A 248 0.50 18.33 -6.07
CA LEU A 248 -0.85 17.89 -5.80
C LEU A 248 -1.88 18.71 -6.59
N GLU A 249 -1.80 20.03 -6.53
CA GLU A 249 -2.74 20.92 -7.21
C GLU A 249 -2.67 20.85 -8.74
N LYS A 250 -1.48 20.65 -9.30
CA LYS A 250 -1.31 20.58 -10.76
C LYS A 250 -1.74 19.25 -11.38
N ASN A 251 -1.61 18.15 -10.65
CA ASN A 251 -1.74 16.81 -11.22
C ASN A 251 -2.90 16.00 -10.65
N THR A 252 -3.66 16.54 -9.70
CA THR A 252 -4.80 15.88 -9.07
C THR A 252 -5.96 16.85 -8.89
N PRO A 253 -7.18 16.40 -8.61
CA PRO A 253 -8.27 17.26 -8.17
C PRO A 253 -8.15 17.68 -6.70
N PHE A 254 -7.05 17.39 -6.01
CA PHE A 254 -6.88 17.67 -4.58
C PHE A 254 -6.68 19.16 -4.33
N ARG A 255 -7.21 19.62 -3.21
CA ARG A 255 -6.90 20.91 -2.63
C ARG A 255 -5.82 20.73 -1.56
N ALA A 256 -4.62 21.23 -1.82
CA ALA A 256 -3.49 21.13 -0.91
C ALA A 256 -3.31 22.43 -0.12
N MET A 257 -3.30 22.35 1.21
CA MET A 257 -3.22 23.52 2.08
C MET A 257 -2.05 23.36 3.06
N LEU A 258 -1.23 24.42 3.17
CA LEU A 258 -0.13 24.44 4.13
C LEU A 258 -0.58 25.06 5.44
N THR A 259 -0.15 24.49 6.58
CA THR A 259 -0.39 25.11 7.90
C THR A 259 0.35 26.43 8.05
N ARG A 260 1.49 26.63 7.38
CA ARG A 260 2.21 27.89 7.20
C ARG A 260 2.78 28.01 5.79
N GLU A 261 2.68 29.19 5.21
CA GLU A 261 3.19 29.48 3.85
C GLU A 261 4.52 30.25 3.86
N THR A 262 4.90 30.77 5.01
CA THR A 262 6.14 31.53 5.22
C THR A 262 6.88 31.01 6.45
N ASP A 263 8.06 31.56 6.71
CA ASP A 263 8.81 31.23 7.91
C ASP A 263 8.24 31.97 9.12
N ILE A 264 7.12 31.44 9.63
CA ILE A 264 6.42 31.92 10.84
C ILE A 264 6.20 30.79 11.83
N ARG A 265 6.14 31.09 13.10
CA ARG A 265 5.64 30.20 14.14
C ARG A 265 4.14 30.44 14.32
N LEU A 266 3.36 29.38 14.50
CA LEU A 266 1.90 29.46 14.58
C LEU A 266 1.37 29.74 16.00
N GLY A 267 2.23 29.79 17.01
CA GLY A 267 1.90 30.11 18.38
C GLY A 267 3.11 30.62 19.17
N GLU A 268 2.89 31.38 20.21
CA GLU A 268 3.98 31.93 21.06
C GLU A 268 4.73 30.80 21.81
N LYS A 269 4.00 29.78 22.23
CA LYS A 269 4.51 28.62 22.95
C LYS A 269 4.37 27.35 22.09
N GLN A 270 5.21 26.36 22.34
CA GLN A 270 5.19 25.08 21.61
C GLN A 270 3.81 24.40 21.64
N GLY A 271 3.13 24.34 22.78
CA GLY A 271 1.82 23.72 22.89
C GLY A 271 0.74 24.44 22.08
N GLU A 272 0.81 25.78 22.01
CA GLU A 272 -0.08 26.61 21.21
C GLU A 272 0.20 26.43 19.71
N ASP A 273 1.47 26.43 19.32
CA ASP A 273 1.89 26.16 17.94
C ASP A 273 1.36 24.83 17.43
N LEU A 274 1.59 23.74 18.18
CA LEU A 274 1.09 22.41 17.84
C LEU A 274 -0.44 22.35 17.78
N LYS A 275 -1.12 23.03 18.72
CA LYS A 275 -2.58 23.12 18.72
C LYS A 275 -3.09 23.82 17.47
N ASN A 276 -2.50 24.93 17.10
CA ASN A 276 -2.94 25.73 15.94
C ASN A 276 -2.76 24.95 14.62
N ARG A 277 -1.74 24.08 14.51
CA ARG A 277 -1.57 23.16 13.35
C ARG A 277 -2.73 22.17 13.25
N VAL A 278 -3.15 21.61 14.38
CA VAL A 278 -4.29 20.67 14.43
C VAL A 278 -5.60 21.40 14.18
N ASP A 279 -5.80 22.55 14.79
CA ASP A 279 -7.02 23.37 14.59
C ASP A 279 -7.16 23.78 13.11
N PHE A 280 -6.07 24.20 12.48
CA PHE A 280 -6.06 24.50 11.04
C PHE A 280 -6.55 23.31 10.21
N ALA A 281 -6.07 22.10 10.50
CA ALA A 281 -6.48 20.90 9.78
C ALA A 281 -7.98 20.61 9.97
N LYS A 282 -8.51 20.77 11.17
CA LYS A 282 -9.94 20.58 11.48
C LYS A 282 -10.82 21.66 10.85
N GLU A 283 -10.45 22.91 10.95
CA GLU A 283 -11.21 24.05 10.39
C GLU A 283 -11.35 23.95 8.87
N HIS A 284 -10.35 23.38 8.19
CA HIS A 284 -10.36 23.20 6.75
C HIS A 284 -10.89 21.84 6.30
N ASN A 285 -11.42 21.01 7.22
CA ASN A 285 -11.94 19.68 6.95
C ASN A 285 -10.95 18.81 6.18
N GLY A 286 -9.72 18.71 6.69
CA GLY A 286 -8.66 17.90 6.08
C GLY A 286 -9.05 16.42 5.97
N ASP A 287 -8.81 15.81 4.82
CA ASP A 287 -9.01 14.37 4.60
C ASP A 287 -7.78 13.57 5.05
N ILE A 288 -6.58 14.13 4.92
CA ILE A 288 -5.32 13.61 5.49
C ILE A 288 -4.43 14.75 5.95
N PHE A 289 -3.56 14.47 6.91
CA PHE A 289 -2.57 15.38 7.46
C PHE A 289 -1.16 14.79 7.29
N VAL A 290 -0.26 15.54 6.67
CA VAL A 290 1.13 15.13 6.41
C VAL A 290 2.08 16.18 6.96
N SER A 291 2.65 15.91 8.13
CA SER A 291 3.71 16.73 8.72
C SER A 291 5.07 16.34 8.15
N ILE A 292 5.87 17.32 7.77
CA ILE A 292 7.18 17.15 7.13
C ILE A 292 8.24 17.73 8.03
N HIS A 293 9.21 16.90 8.41
CA HIS A 293 10.35 17.20 9.27
C HIS A 293 11.67 16.68 8.67
N ALA A 294 12.78 17.09 9.23
CA ALA A 294 14.10 16.56 8.94
C ALA A 294 14.86 16.33 10.26
N ASN A 295 15.18 15.09 10.51
CA ASN A 295 15.63 14.58 11.80
C ASN A 295 17.02 15.08 12.22
N ALA A 296 17.32 14.94 13.49
CA ALA A 296 18.65 15.11 14.05
C ALA A 296 18.87 14.19 15.26
N SER A 297 20.05 13.62 15.39
CA SER A 297 20.44 12.78 16.53
C SER A 297 21.30 13.56 17.52
N GLN A 298 21.01 13.44 18.81
CA GLN A 298 21.84 14.06 19.85
C GLN A 298 23.30 13.56 19.84
N LYS A 299 23.51 12.31 19.38
CA LYS A 299 24.84 11.69 19.29
C LYS A 299 25.48 11.82 17.92
N HIS A 300 24.78 12.44 16.95
CA HIS A 300 25.19 12.55 15.55
C HIS A 300 25.47 11.20 14.85
N ASP A 301 24.83 10.12 15.33
CA ASP A 301 24.96 8.76 14.82
C ASP A 301 23.71 8.29 14.06
N GLY A 302 22.66 9.12 14.02
CA GLY A 302 21.42 8.85 13.27
C GLY A 302 21.61 9.08 11.78
N TYR A 303 20.96 8.25 10.95
CA TYR A 303 20.83 8.44 9.49
C TYR A 303 19.65 7.63 8.95
N GLY A 304 19.09 8.08 7.84
CA GLY A 304 17.99 7.42 7.13
C GLY A 304 16.65 8.13 7.28
N THR A 305 15.62 7.54 6.73
CA THR A 305 14.24 8.04 6.68
C THR A 305 13.33 7.24 7.59
N GLU A 306 12.42 7.90 8.30
CA GLU A 306 11.39 7.27 9.12
C GLU A 306 10.07 8.03 9.05
N THR A 307 8.96 7.34 9.21
CA THR A 307 7.64 7.97 9.22
C THR A 307 6.85 7.49 10.41
N PHE A 308 6.20 8.42 11.09
CA PHE A 308 5.45 8.18 12.31
C PHE A 308 3.95 8.29 12.09
N TYR A 309 3.20 7.50 12.86
CA TYR A 309 1.74 7.57 12.98
C TYR A 309 1.35 7.38 14.45
N TYR A 310 0.14 7.81 14.82
CA TYR A 310 -0.36 7.59 16.17
C TYR A 310 -1.03 6.23 16.31
N LYS A 311 -0.74 5.55 17.43
CA LYS A 311 -1.43 4.35 17.89
C LYS A 311 -1.69 4.47 19.39
N GLY A 312 -2.97 4.36 19.79
CA GLY A 312 -3.34 4.32 21.20
C GLY A 312 -2.74 3.12 21.93
N SER A 313 -2.24 3.35 23.15
CA SER A 313 -1.43 2.38 23.91
C SER A 313 -2.16 1.12 24.38
N GLU A 314 -3.49 1.15 24.51
CA GLU A 314 -4.26 0.08 25.15
C GLU A 314 -4.97 -0.89 24.18
N LYS A 315 -4.92 -0.64 22.87
CA LYS A 315 -5.69 -1.42 21.90
C LYS A 315 -4.85 -2.49 21.22
N LYS A 316 -5.37 -3.74 21.20
CA LYS A 316 -4.79 -4.82 20.40
C LYS A 316 -4.95 -4.59 18.88
N GLU A 317 -6.02 -3.92 18.47
CA GLU A 317 -6.34 -3.66 17.07
C GLU A 317 -6.37 -2.15 16.78
N LEU A 318 -5.88 -1.76 15.63
CA LEU A 318 -5.93 -0.39 15.16
C LEU A 318 -7.37 0.02 14.86
N THR A 319 -7.75 1.25 15.23
CA THR A 319 -8.97 1.89 14.72
C THR A 319 -8.84 2.11 13.20
N GLU A 320 -9.93 2.40 12.51
CA GLU A 320 -9.88 2.72 11.07
C GLU A 320 -8.96 3.92 10.79
N ARG A 321 -9.02 4.97 11.60
CA ARG A 321 -8.11 6.12 11.50
C ARG A 321 -6.63 5.73 11.67
N GLU A 322 -6.32 4.93 12.68
CA GLU A 322 -4.95 4.47 12.93
C GLU A 322 -4.44 3.55 11.80
N LYS A 323 -5.31 2.71 11.26
CA LYS A 323 -5.01 1.85 10.11
C LYS A 323 -4.76 2.68 8.84
N ASP A 324 -5.60 3.66 8.58
CA ASP A 324 -5.44 4.60 7.48
C ASP A 324 -4.15 5.41 7.63
N SER A 325 -3.85 5.90 8.85
CA SER A 325 -2.59 6.61 9.17
C SER A 325 -1.37 5.71 8.93
N TYR A 326 -1.41 4.45 9.39
CA TYR A 326 -0.36 3.48 9.15
C TYR A 326 -0.13 3.24 7.65
N MET A 327 -1.21 3.05 6.87
CA MET A 327 -1.10 2.82 5.44
C MET A 327 -0.56 4.04 4.69
N LEU A 328 -0.98 5.23 5.06
CA LEU A 328 -0.43 6.48 4.52
C LEU A 328 1.07 6.59 4.82
N ALA A 329 1.48 6.31 6.07
CA ALA A 329 2.87 6.30 6.49
C ALA A 329 3.70 5.26 5.71
N ASP A 330 3.19 4.04 5.54
CA ASP A 330 3.86 2.96 4.80
C ASP A 330 4.11 3.33 3.33
N LYS A 331 3.12 3.91 2.67
CA LYS A 331 3.24 4.32 1.27
C LYS A 331 4.25 5.47 1.10
N ILE A 332 4.21 6.46 1.98
CA ILE A 332 5.17 7.59 1.96
C ILE A 332 6.58 7.09 2.27
N GLN A 333 6.75 6.29 3.33
CA GLN A 333 8.04 5.74 3.74
C GLN A 333 8.74 5.00 2.60
N LYS A 334 8.05 4.05 1.97
CA LYS A 334 8.60 3.27 0.86
C LYS A 334 9.06 4.13 -0.33
N ARG A 335 8.32 5.19 -0.63
CA ARG A 335 8.65 6.11 -1.71
C ARG A 335 9.85 6.99 -1.37
N LEU A 336 9.89 7.55 -0.15
CA LEU A 336 10.99 8.39 0.31
C LEU A 336 12.32 7.63 0.36
N VAL A 337 12.35 6.47 1.02
CA VAL A 337 13.54 5.63 1.13
C VAL A 337 14.12 5.30 -0.25
N LYS A 338 13.25 4.90 -1.18
CA LYS A 338 13.68 4.57 -2.55
C LYS A 338 14.19 5.79 -3.32
N ALA A 339 13.52 6.93 -3.19
CA ALA A 339 13.82 8.13 -3.99
C ALA A 339 15.05 8.87 -3.48
N LEU A 340 15.22 8.96 -2.17
CA LEU A 340 16.34 9.60 -1.52
C LEU A 340 17.56 8.66 -1.35
N ASP A 341 17.39 7.37 -1.65
CA ASP A 341 18.42 6.35 -1.42
C ASP A 341 18.98 6.41 0.02
N THR A 342 18.07 6.42 0.99
CA THR A 342 18.37 6.49 2.42
C THR A 342 18.20 5.15 3.10
N ARG A 343 18.78 4.99 4.30
CA ARG A 343 18.47 3.83 5.14
C ARG A 343 17.00 3.84 5.53
N ASP A 344 16.33 2.71 5.34
CA ASP A 344 14.96 2.52 5.83
C ASP A 344 14.96 2.29 7.35
N ARG A 345 14.42 3.25 8.10
CA ARG A 345 14.22 3.17 9.55
C ARG A 345 12.79 2.71 9.89
N GLY A 346 11.94 2.56 8.89
CA GLY A 346 10.59 2.02 8.97
C GLY A 346 9.51 3.00 9.42
N VAL A 347 8.30 2.47 9.47
CA VAL A 347 7.12 3.15 10.02
C VAL A 347 7.00 2.82 11.50
N LYS A 348 6.78 3.82 12.35
CA LYS A 348 6.76 3.67 13.81
C LYS A 348 5.55 4.34 14.44
N PRO A 349 4.94 3.74 15.47
CA PRO A 349 3.98 4.44 16.29
C PRO A 349 4.70 5.45 17.20
N GLU A 350 4.14 6.68 17.30
CA GLU A 350 4.64 7.71 18.20
C GLU A 350 3.50 8.60 18.70
N ASP A 351 3.64 9.11 19.93
CA ASP A 351 2.62 9.93 20.61
C ASP A 351 2.85 11.43 20.39
N PHE A 352 3.09 11.83 19.13
CA PHE A 352 3.20 13.25 18.79
C PHE A 352 1.82 13.94 18.83
N TYR A 353 1.77 15.14 19.38
CA TYR A 353 0.54 15.91 19.54
C TYR A 353 -0.22 16.04 18.21
N VAL A 354 0.45 16.45 17.14
CA VAL A 354 -0.16 16.64 15.82
C VAL A 354 -0.67 15.34 15.18
N LEU A 355 -0.22 14.17 15.62
CA LEU A 355 -0.71 12.88 15.18
C LEU A 355 -1.87 12.37 16.03
N ARG A 356 -1.77 12.58 17.36
CA ARG A 356 -2.77 12.12 18.32
C ARG A 356 -4.06 12.91 18.23
N GLU A 357 -3.97 14.23 18.20
CA GLU A 357 -5.12 15.13 18.29
C GLU A 357 -5.84 15.39 16.98
N ASN A 358 -5.27 14.97 15.84
CA ASN A 358 -5.96 15.02 14.55
C ASN A 358 -7.10 13.98 14.46
N GLU A 359 -8.17 14.36 13.80
CA GLU A 359 -9.36 13.49 13.59
C GLU A 359 -9.26 12.69 12.28
N MET A 360 -8.51 13.20 11.29
CA MET A 360 -8.21 12.52 10.04
C MET A 360 -6.95 11.64 10.16
N PRO A 361 -6.68 10.74 9.18
CA PRO A 361 -5.41 10.05 9.05
C PRO A 361 -4.24 11.04 9.04
N ALA A 362 -3.28 10.86 9.96
CA ALA A 362 -2.19 11.79 10.19
C ALA A 362 -0.84 11.06 10.27
N VAL A 363 0.16 11.62 9.61
CA VAL A 363 1.54 11.12 9.60
C VAL A 363 2.55 12.26 9.78
N LEU A 364 3.71 11.94 10.35
CA LEU A 364 4.88 12.80 10.40
C LEU A 364 6.04 12.05 9.76
N THR A 365 6.63 12.64 8.72
CA THR A 365 7.76 12.04 8.03
C THR A 365 9.04 12.81 8.30
N GLU A 366 10.06 12.09 8.74
CA GLU A 366 11.44 12.55 8.89
C GLU A 366 12.20 12.18 7.62
N LEU A 367 12.45 13.18 6.78
CA LEU A 367 13.00 12.97 5.43
C LEU A 367 14.38 12.31 5.48
N ALA A 368 15.28 12.83 6.33
CA ALA A 368 16.65 12.38 6.53
C ALA A 368 17.24 13.12 7.74
N PHE A 369 18.46 12.77 8.18
CA PHE A 369 19.13 13.39 9.31
C PHE A 369 20.03 14.55 8.88
N LEU A 370 19.72 15.77 9.35
CA LEU A 370 20.49 16.97 8.97
C LEU A 370 21.89 17.04 9.62
N ASP A 371 22.14 16.28 10.63
CA ASP A 371 23.46 16.18 11.29
C ASP A 371 24.29 14.98 10.81
N ASN A 372 23.82 14.25 9.81
CA ASN A 372 24.57 13.25 9.07
C ASN A 372 24.95 13.82 7.68
N SER A 373 26.23 13.81 7.32
CA SER A 373 26.72 14.46 6.10
C SER A 373 26.08 13.92 4.82
N THR A 374 25.93 12.60 4.70
CA THR A 374 25.34 11.96 3.53
C THR A 374 23.86 12.29 3.37
N ASP A 375 23.12 12.27 4.48
CA ASP A 375 21.69 12.61 4.50
C ASP A 375 21.45 14.12 4.26
N TYR A 376 22.32 14.97 4.86
CA TYR A 376 22.27 16.42 4.65
C TYR A 376 22.41 16.80 3.18
N GLU A 377 23.39 16.25 2.46
CA GLU A 377 23.62 16.52 1.04
C GLU A 377 22.37 16.26 0.19
N LYS A 378 21.57 15.28 0.57
CA LYS A 378 20.32 14.94 -0.12
C LYS A 378 19.23 16.01 0.03
N LEU A 379 19.20 16.74 1.16
CA LEU A 379 18.18 17.77 1.43
C LEU A 379 18.68 19.20 1.24
N ALA A 380 19.99 19.42 1.26
CA ALA A 380 20.59 20.74 1.08
C ALA A 380 20.34 21.31 -0.34
N SER A 381 20.26 20.45 -1.36
CA SER A 381 20.01 20.86 -2.74
C SER A 381 18.52 21.03 -3.05
N GLU A 382 18.19 21.95 -3.95
CA GLU A 382 16.82 22.10 -4.47
C GLU A 382 16.33 20.83 -5.16
N SER A 383 17.20 20.14 -5.89
CA SER A 383 16.85 18.86 -6.53
C SER A 383 16.51 17.77 -5.52
N GLY A 384 17.21 17.70 -4.40
CA GLY A 384 16.92 16.74 -3.35
C GLY A 384 15.55 16.99 -2.67
N ARG A 385 15.24 18.27 -2.40
CA ARG A 385 13.91 18.63 -1.89
C ARG A 385 12.80 18.39 -2.90
N GLN A 386 13.05 18.56 -4.19
CA GLN A 386 12.12 18.19 -5.25
C GLN A 386 11.88 16.68 -5.28
N ILE A 387 12.93 15.87 -5.20
CA ILE A 387 12.84 14.41 -5.13
C ILE A 387 12.03 13.96 -3.91
N ALA A 388 12.25 14.59 -2.75
CA ALA A 388 11.49 14.30 -1.54
C ALA A 388 9.99 14.62 -1.71
N ALA A 389 9.67 15.79 -2.28
CA ALA A 389 8.30 16.19 -2.58
C ALA A 389 7.60 15.23 -3.57
N GLU A 390 8.28 14.81 -4.63
CA GLU A 390 7.77 13.82 -5.60
C GLU A 390 7.54 12.45 -4.96
N ALA A 391 8.40 12.07 -4.03
CA ALA A 391 8.25 10.82 -3.29
C ALA A 391 7.03 10.84 -2.36
N ILE A 392 6.83 11.92 -1.61
CA ILE A 392 5.64 12.09 -0.76
C ILE A 392 4.37 12.11 -1.63
N TYR A 393 4.38 12.87 -2.73
CA TYR A 393 3.30 12.91 -3.71
C TYR A 393 2.93 11.51 -4.20
N ALA A 394 3.93 10.73 -4.64
CA ALA A 394 3.71 9.36 -5.09
C ALA A 394 3.18 8.45 -3.97
N GLY A 395 3.64 8.64 -2.73
CA GLY A 395 3.14 7.93 -1.56
C GLY A 395 1.67 8.23 -1.24
N ILE A 396 1.26 9.50 -1.35
CA ILE A 396 -0.14 9.92 -1.19
C ILE A 396 -1.00 9.27 -2.28
N LEU A 397 -0.55 9.27 -3.54
CA LEU A 397 -1.29 8.57 -4.60
C LEU A 397 -1.39 7.06 -4.36
N ASP A 398 -0.34 6.41 -3.87
CA ASP A 398 -0.37 4.98 -3.52
C ASP A 398 -1.35 4.69 -2.36
N TYR A 399 -1.50 5.63 -1.43
CA TYR A 399 -2.51 5.55 -0.37
C TYR A 399 -3.93 5.65 -0.95
N TYR A 400 -4.21 6.62 -1.81
CA TYR A 400 -5.53 6.73 -2.44
C TYR A 400 -5.84 5.57 -3.39
N GLU A 401 -4.83 5.01 -4.08
CA GLU A 401 -5.00 3.77 -4.83
C GLU A 401 -5.37 2.58 -3.93
N TRP A 402 -4.73 2.48 -2.76
CA TRP A 402 -5.10 1.49 -1.75
C TRP A 402 -6.53 1.71 -1.23
N LYS A 403 -7.00 2.94 -1.09
CA LYS A 403 -8.39 3.31 -0.76
C LYS A 403 -9.37 2.99 -1.90
N GLY A 404 -8.89 2.56 -3.07
CA GLY A 404 -9.72 2.16 -4.21
C GLY A 404 -9.97 3.28 -5.24
N PHE A 405 -9.18 4.36 -5.24
CA PHE A 405 -9.26 5.42 -6.26
C PHE A 405 -8.34 5.13 -7.45
N ASN A 406 -8.75 5.59 -8.63
CA ASN A 406 -7.92 5.51 -9.84
C ASN A 406 -6.98 6.73 -9.91
N VAL A 407 -5.73 6.50 -9.68
CA VAL A 407 -4.67 7.53 -9.70
C VAL A 407 -3.85 7.55 -10.99
N SER A 408 -4.19 6.72 -11.98
CA SER A 408 -3.35 6.52 -13.17
C SER A 408 -3.03 7.79 -13.94
N LYS A 409 -4.03 8.70 -14.06
CA LYS A 409 -3.88 10.00 -14.75
C LYS A 409 -3.06 11.02 -13.95
N SER A 410 -2.90 10.80 -12.66
CA SER A 410 -2.20 11.69 -11.74
C SER A 410 -0.73 11.27 -11.50
N ARG A 411 -0.31 10.10 -12.01
CA ARG A 411 1.08 9.66 -11.92
C ARG A 411 1.97 10.55 -12.79
N LEU A 412 3.09 11.02 -12.21
CA LEU A 412 4.09 11.76 -12.98
C LEU A 412 4.69 10.85 -14.05
N THR A 413 4.71 11.31 -15.28
CA THR A 413 5.47 10.66 -16.35
C THR A 413 6.95 10.97 -16.17
N LYS A 414 7.77 9.92 -16.15
CA LYS A 414 9.22 10.05 -16.10
C LYS A 414 9.75 10.54 -17.44
#